data_7067eb37bf9d4a95ea2b811c74b0e944
#
_entry.id   7067eb37bf9d4a95ea2b811c74b0e944
#
_cell.length_a   1.000
_cell.length_b   1.000
_cell.length_c   1.000
_cell.angle_alpha   90.00
_cell.angle_beta   90.00
_cell.angle_gamma   90.00
#
_symmetry.space_group_name_H-M   'P 1'
#
loop_
_entity.id
_entity.type
_entity.pdbx_description
1 polymer ?
#
loop_
_entity_poly.entity_id
_entity_poly.type
_entity_poly.pdbx_seq_one_letter_code
_entity_poly.pdbx_strand_id
1 'polypeptide(L)'
;MLNQQQKTLDIVEEELTNLSRDVHNQNIIDNHLDYIKDLAKRDIPTQIIKEILGDNKTLETIAARSYEHVNHFDKIVLVDNKDPKGFRLTLHSWNCNYGKEIPDQELIHNHRFSFWSHIFRGNLVAETFSETQSFSIEKKTFNKYIYTPSTTGNIHTCSFQEKAQLNKLADSTQTQGDTYYLKFNTIHRILLPENGVNLCTFVLRGPREREHTNTYNTFYPDRGINSNVPMMKPDQLEGKLKKILGDYA
;
A
#
# COMPACT_ATOMS: atom_id res chain seq x y z
N MET A 1 23.09 -34.36 6.49
CA MET A 1 22.82 -33.08 5.83
C MET A 1 21.38 -32.71 6.19
N LEU A 2 21.17 -31.73 7.05
CA LEU A 2 19.84 -31.22 7.37
C LEU A 2 19.35 -30.50 6.10
N ASN A 3 18.30 -31.02 5.47
CA ASN A 3 17.58 -30.26 4.45
C ASN A 3 17.13 -28.95 5.10
N GLN A 4 17.78 -27.84 4.78
CA GLN A 4 17.23 -26.53 5.13
C GLN A 4 15.89 -26.42 4.40
N GLN A 5 14.82 -26.44 5.15
CA GLN A 5 13.48 -26.20 4.62
C GLN A 5 13.50 -24.81 3.99
N GLN A 6 13.16 -24.72 2.70
CA GLN A 6 13.11 -23.44 1.99
C GLN A 6 12.14 -22.48 2.73
N LYS A 7 12.57 -21.23 2.94
CA LYS A 7 11.77 -20.24 3.62
C LYS A 7 10.54 -19.88 2.79
N THR A 8 9.42 -19.61 3.47
CA THR A 8 8.16 -19.18 2.82
C THR A 8 8.36 -17.92 1.99
N LEU A 9 9.17 -16.99 2.50
CA LEU A 9 9.49 -15.74 1.80
C LEU A 9 10.22 -16.00 0.47
N ASP A 10 11.18 -16.93 0.44
CA ASP A 10 11.95 -17.29 -0.75
C ASP A 10 11.07 -17.96 -1.82
N ILE A 11 10.14 -18.83 -1.39
CA ILE A 11 9.16 -19.49 -2.27
C ILE A 11 8.27 -18.43 -2.94
N VAL A 12 7.73 -17.52 -2.16
CA VAL A 12 6.86 -16.45 -2.68
C VAL A 12 7.63 -15.50 -3.60
N GLU A 13 8.88 -15.18 -3.29
CA GLU A 13 9.74 -14.35 -4.15
C GLU A 13 9.94 -15.01 -5.52
N GLU A 14 10.19 -16.31 -5.56
CA GLU A 14 10.29 -17.09 -6.80
C GLU A 14 8.94 -17.11 -7.56
N GLU A 15 7.81 -17.37 -6.88
CA GLU A 15 6.48 -17.34 -7.49
C GLU A 15 6.19 -15.98 -8.14
N LEU A 16 6.53 -14.87 -7.47
CA LEU A 16 6.32 -13.51 -8.00
C LEU A 16 7.12 -13.24 -9.28
N THR A 17 8.29 -13.85 -9.47
CA THR A 17 9.08 -13.67 -10.71
C THR A 17 8.41 -14.30 -11.92
N ASN A 18 7.56 -15.30 -11.70
CA ASN A 18 6.85 -16.05 -12.72
C ASN A 18 5.46 -15.47 -13.08
N LEU A 19 4.99 -14.47 -12.34
CA LEU A 19 3.71 -13.83 -12.64
C LEU A 19 3.75 -13.07 -13.96
N SER A 20 2.68 -13.19 -14.75
CA SER A 20 2.53 -12.42 -16.00
C SER A 20 2.44 -10.92 -15.71
N ARG A 21 3.20 -10.13 -16.47
CA ARG A 21 3.24 -8.67 -16.35
C ARG A 21 2.19 -7.94 -17.19
N ASP A 22 1.34 -8.66 -17.92
CA ASP A 22 0.27 -8.09 -18.72
C ASP A 22 -0.95 -7.73 -17.87
N VAL A 23 -0.81 -6.66 -17.08
CA VAL A 23 -1.84 -6.18 -16.14
C VAL A 23 -3.04 -5.49 -16.83
N HIS A 24 -3.07 -5.45 -18.16
CA HIS A 24 -4.21 -4.95 -18.93
C HIS A 24 -5.14 -6.05 -19.43
N ASN A 25 -4.69 -7.29 -19.40
CA ASN A 25 -5.47 -8.47 -19.77
C ASN A 25 -6.35 -8.91 -18.60
N GLN A 26 -7.67 -8.96 -18.80
CA GLN A 26 -8.63 -9.31 -17.74
C GLN A 26 -8.37 -10.70 -17.15
N ASN A 27 -8.04 -11.71 -17.96
CA ASN A 27 -7.74 -13.05 -17.46
C ASN A 27 -6.51 -13.06 -16.55
N ILE A 28 -5.50 -12.21 -16.85
CA ILE A 28 -4.31 -12.09 -16.02
C ILE A 28 -4.64 -11.35 -14.71
N ILE A 29 -5.50 -10.32 -14.77
CA ILE A 29 -6.00 -9.62 -13.58
C ILE A 29 -6.69 -10.62 -12.65
N ASP A 30 -7.57 -11.46 -13.20
CA ASP A 30 -8.32 -12.47 -12.44
C ASP A 30 -7.39 -13.55 -11.87
N ASN A 31 -6.40 -14.01 -12.64
CA ASN A 31 -5.38 -14.95 -12.16
C ASN A 31 -4.57 -14.38 -10.99
N HIS A 32 -4.20 -13.09 -11.01
CA HIS A 32 -3.52 -12.46 -9.89
C HIS A 32 -4.44 -12.29 -8.68
N LEU A 33 -5.73 -12.04 -8.90
CA LEU A 33 -6.72 -12.00 -7.82
C LEU A 33 -6.83 -13.38 -7.12
N ASP A 34 -6.86 -14.45 -7.90
CA ASP A 34 -6.90 -15.81 -7.38
C ASP A 34 -5.58 -16.20 -6.71
N TYR A 35 -4.44 -15.75 -7.24
CA TYR A 35 -3.13 -15.94 -6.61
C TYR A 35 -3.07 -15.34 -5.21
N ILE A 36 -3.47 -14.06 -5.04
CA ILE A 36 -3.44 -13.41 -3.72
C ILE A 36 -4.43 -14.07 -2.74
N LYS A 37 -5.59 -14.53 -3.22
CA LYS A 37 -6.54 -15.32 -2.43
C LYS A 37 -5.94 -16.66 -1.99
N ASP A 38 -5.22 -17.35 -2.88
CA ASP A 38 -4.57 -18.60 -2.55
C ASP A 38 -3.49 -18.43 -1.49
N LEU A 39 -2.65 -17.39 -1.62
CA LEU A 39 -1.67 -17.03 -0.60
C LEU A 39 -2.32 -16.79 0.78
N ALA A 40 -3.44 -16.08 0.80
CA ALA A 40 -4.20 -15.83 2.02
C ALA A 40 -4.82 -17.12 2.59
N LYS A 41 -5.41 -17.96 1.74
CA LYS A 41 -6.00 -19.25 2.15
C LYS A 41 -4.96 -20.21 2.73
N ARG A 42 -3.73 -20.17 2.24
CA ARG A 42 -2.59 -20.94 2.78
C ARG A 42 -1.97 -20.29 4.02
N ASP A 43 -2.56 -19.19 4.52
CA ASP A 43 -2.06 -18.40 5.66
C ASP A 43 -0.60 -17.90 5.48
N ILE A 44 -0.21 -17.65 4.25
CA ILE A 44 1.14 -17.18 3.90
C ILE A 44 1.50 -15.87 4.63
N PRO A 45 0.61 -14.86 4.76
CA PRO A 45 0.94 -13.65 5.52
C PRO A 45 1.41 -13.93 6.95
N THR A 46 0.70 -14.79 7.67
CA THR A 46 1.08 -15.20 9.04
C THR A 46 2.42 -15.94 9.06
N GLN A 47 2.62 -16.87 8.11
CA GLN A 47 3.87 -17.64 8.03
C GLN A 47 5.07 -16.72 7.79
N ILE A 48 4.96 -15.79 6.84
CA ILE A 48 6.02 -14.81 6.56
C ILE A 48 6.29 -13.93 7.79
N ILE A 49 5.26 -13.43 8.48
CA ILE A 49 5.45 -12.62 9.68
C ILE A 49 6.21 -13.41 10.75
N LYS A 50 5.81 -14.66 11.02
CA LYS A 50 6.50 -15.54 11.99
C LYS A 50 7.94 -15.83 11.59
N GLU A 51 8.20 -16.04 10.31
CA GLU A 51 9.54 -16.25 9.77
C GLU A 51 10.43 -15.02 9.98
N ILE A 52 9.89 -13.80 9.70
CA ILE A 52 10.62 -12.55 9.94
C ILE A 52 10.92 -12.36 11.43
N LEU A 53 9.96 -12.63 12.31
CA LEU A 53 10.13 -12.53 13.76
C LEU A 53 11.10 -13.58 14.34
N GLY A 54 11.25 -14.72 13.67
CA GLY A 54 12.16 -15.81 14.06
C GLY A 54 13.60 -15.69 13.56
N ASP A 55 13.89 -14.71 12.69
CA ASP A 55 15.22 -14.52 12.08
C ASP A 55 15.65 -13.05 12.06
N ASN A 56 16.58 -12.69 12.95
CA ASN A 56 17.07 -11.32 13.07
C ASN A 56 17.61 -10.74 11.75
N LYS A 57 18.29 -11.54 10.93
CA LYS A 57 18.83 -11.08 9.65
C LYS A 57 17.70 -10.72 8.67
N THR A 58 16.65 -11.53 8.61
CA THR A 58 15.46 -11.25 7.80
C THR A 58 14.74 -10.02 8.34
N LEU A 59 14.57 -9.89 9.67
CA LEU A 59 13.97 -8.73 10.32
C LEU A 59 14.70 -7.42 9.95
N GLU A 60 16.03 -7.39 10.06
CA GLU A 60 16.86 -6.24 9.67
C GLU A 60 16.69 -5.89 8.18
N THR A 61 16.70 -6.90 7.31
CA THR A 61 16.55 -6.73 5.86
C THR A 61 15.19 -6.11 5.51
N ILE A 62 14.10 -6.59 6.13
CA ILE A 62 12.75 -6.07 5.91
C ILE A 62 12.61 -4.66 6.51
N ALA A 63 13.15 -4.41 7.70
CA ALA A 63 13.11 -3.09 8.35
C ALA A 63 13.79 -2.02 7.49
N ALA A 64 14.97 -2.33 6.91
CA ALA A 64 15.74 -1.41 6.07
C ALA A 64 15.02 -0.95 4.78
N ARG A 65 13.88 -1.55 4.44
CA ARG A 65 13.06 -1.18 3.27
C ARG A 65 11.60 -0.87 3.60
N SER A 66 11.25 -0.88 4.89
CA SER A 66 9.90 -0.60 5.40
C SER A 66 9.85 0.77 6.06
N TYR A 67 8.71 1.46 5.95
CA TYR A 67 8.58 2.85 6.39
C TYR A 67 7.13 3.24 6.66
N GLU A 68 6.93 4.35 7.39
CA GLU A 68 5.62 4.98 7.53
C GLU A 68 5.31 5.77 6.25
N HIS A 69 4.19 5.43 5.62
CA HIS A 69 3.75 6.06 4.37
C HIS A 69 3.06 7.40 4.65
N VAL A 70 3.17 8.35 3.70
CA VAL A 70 2.53 9.69 3.79
C VAL A 70 1.01 9.64 3.98
N ASN A 71 0.37 8.54 3.65
CA ASN A 71 -1.07 8.30 3.85
C ASN A 71 -1.34 7.59 5.19
N HIS A 72 -0.46 7.73 6.17
CA HIS A 72 -0.62 7.30 7.57
C HIS A 72 -0.83 5.79 7.76
N PHE A 73 -0.10 4.98 7.04
CA PHE A 73 0.00 3.55 7.30
C PHE A 73 1.46 3.10 7.27
N ASP A 74 1.73 2.03 7.98
CA ASP A 74 3.01 1.36 7.92
C ASP A 74 3.09 0.53 6.64
N LYS A 75 4.06 0.83 5.79
CA LYS A 75 4.35 0.04 4.60
C LYS A 75 5.50 -0.91 4.87
N ILE A 76 5.18 -2.17 5.10
CA ILE A 76 6.14 -3.23 5.34
C ILE A 76 6.40 -3.95 4.00
N VAL A 77 7.61 -3.82 3.46
CA VAL A 77 7.96 -4.37 2.15
C VAL A 77 8.53 -5.78 2.33
N LEU A 78 7.73 -6.81 2.06
CA LEU A 78 8.10 -8.21 2.23
C LEU A 78 9.00 -8.71 1.10
N VAL A 79 8.60 -8.46 -0.16
CA VAL A 79 9.36 -8.80 -1.36
C VAL A 79 9.53 -7.57 -2.24
N ASP A 80 10.76 -7.29 -2.66
CA ASP A 80 11.10 -6.22 -3.59
C ASP A 80 12.23 -6.68 -4.52
N ASN A 81 11.87 -7.08 -5.72
CA ASN A 81 12.84 -7.49 -6.74
C ASN A 81 13.62 -6.32 -7.39
N LYS A 82 13.42 -5.08 -6.89
CA LYS A 82 14.05 -3.84 -7.38
C LYS A 82 13.75 -3.47 -8.84
N ASP A 83 13.03 -4.32 -9.57
CA ASP A 83 12.58 -4.03 -10.93
C ASP A 83 11.30 -3.16 -10.88
N PRO A 84 11.29 -1.95 -11.47
CA PRO A 84 10.09 -1.12 -11.56
C PRO A 84 8.92 -1.83 -12.27
N LYS A 85 9.21 -2.74 -13.18
CA LYS A 85 8.23 -3.57 -13.89
C LYS A 85 7.93 -4.91 -13.20
N GLY A 86 8.57 -5.17 -12.08
CA GLY A 86 8.34 -6.37 -11.28
C GLY A 86 7.23 -6.20 -10.25
N PHE A 87 6.77 -7.34 -9.76
CA PHE A 87 5.82 -7.36 -8.64
C PHE A 87 6.52 -7.05 -7.31
N ARG A 88 5.75 -6.51 -6.37
CA ARG A 88 6.19 -6.27 -5.00
C ARG A 88 5.10 -6.76 -4.05
N LEU A 89 5.50 -7.41 -2.96
CA LEU A 89 4.58 -7.85 -1.92
C LEU A 89 4.78 -7.02 -0.67
N THR A 90 3.68 -6.49 -0.12
CA THR A 90 3.73 -5.60 1.04
C THR A 90 2.59 -5.89 2.01
N LEU A 91 2.81 -5.56 3.30
CA LEU A 91 1.72 -5.33 4.24
C LEU A 91 1.53 -3.82 4.39
N HIS A 92 0.28 -3.38 4.41
CA HIS A 92 -0.11 -2.04 4.81
C HIS A 92 -0.88 -2.14 6.12
N SER A 93 -0.38 -1.50 7.17
CA SER A 93 -0.96 -1.59 8.52
C SER A 93 -1.32 -0.21 9.04
N TRP A 94 -2.58 -0.03 9.42
CA TRP A 94 -3.13 1.19 10.03
C TRP A 94 -3.26 1.03 11.55
N ASN A 95 -2.16 0.72 12.21
CA ASN A 95 -2.10 0.51 13.66
C ASN A 95 -1.55 1.73 14.42
N CYS A 96 -1.62 2.91 13.81
CA CYS A 96 -1.06 4.13 14.34
C CYS A 96 -2.06 4.84 15.26
N ASN A 97 -1.54 5.57 16.27
CA ASN A 97 -2.30 6.60 16.93
C ASN A 97 -2.19 7.87 16.11
N TYR A 98 -3.25 8.22 15.41
CA TYR A 98 -3.29 9.44 14.60
C TYR A 98 -3.40 10.66 15.51
N GLY A 99 -2.63 11.71 15.21
CA GLY A 99 -2.84 13.03 15.83
C GLY A 99 -4.21 13.59 15.44
N LYS A 100 -4.75 14.50 16.24
CA LYS A 100 -6.08 15.11 16.01
C LYS A 100 -6.23 15.81 14.65
N GLU A 101 -5.12 16.23 14.03
CA GLU A 101 -5.09 16.97 12.76
C GLU A 101 -5.14 16.04 11.53
N ILE A 102 -4.84 14.75 11.69
CA ILE A 102 -4.73 13.80 10.58
C ILE A 102 -6.07 13.43 9.95
N PRO A 103 -7.17 13.23 10.71
CA PRO A 103 -8.47 12.91 10.13
C PRO A 103 -8.98 13.94 9.11
N ASP A 104 -8.51 15.19 9.19
CA ASP A 104 -8.92 16.27 8.30
C ASP A 104 -8.17 16.26 6.95
N GLN A 105 -7.19 15.39 6.79
CA GLN A 105 -6.47 15.25 5.53
C GLN A 105 -7.29 14.48 4.52
N GLU A 106 -7.33 15.00 3.31
CA GLU A 106 -8.21 14.46 2.26
C GLU A 106 -7.72 13.13 1.71
N LEU A 107 -6.38 12.89 1.66
CA LEU A 107 -5.72 11.65 1.26
C LEU A 107 -6.19 11.09 -0.10
N ILE A 108 -6.84 11.91 -0.94
CA ILE A 108 -7.37 11.50 -2.23
C ILE A 108 -6.23 11.41 -3.24
N HIS A 109 -6.07 10.24 -3.86
CA HIS A 109 -4.98 9.99 -4.79
C HIS A 109 -5.32 8.84 -5.76
N ASN A 110 -4.44 8.62 -6.72
CA ASN A 110 -4.37 7.41 -7.52
C ASN A 110 -2.95 6.83 -7.49
N HIS A 111 -2.66 5.79 -8.26
CA HIS A 111 -1.40 5.08 -8.18
C HIS A 111 -0.62 5.11 -9.50
N ARG A 112 0.62 4.63 -9.49
CA ARG A 112 1.45 4.39 -10.66
C ARG A 112 1.36 2.96 -11.18
N PHE A 113 0.66 2.12 -10.46
CA PHE A 113 0.53 0.68 -10.66
C PHE A 113 -0.85 0.23 -10.19
N SER A 114 -1.38 -0.78 -10.85
CA SER A 114 -2.52 -1.53 -10.34
C SER A 114 -2.07 -2.47 -9.23
N PHE A 115 -2.99 -2.83 -8.34
CA PHE A 115 -2.66 -3.75 -7.26
C PHE A 115 -3.85 -4.63 -6.88
N TRP A 116 -3.52 -5.76 -6.27
CA TRP A 116 -4.45 -6.71 -5.67
C TRP A 116 -4.24 -6.71 -4.17
N SER A 117 -5.30 -6.59 -3.42
CA SER A 117 -5.23 -6.44 -1.96
C SER A 117 -6.17 -7.41 -1.28
N HIS A 118 -5.65 -8.11 -0.28
CA HIS A 118 -6.41 -8.96 0.63
C HIS A 118 -6.49 -8.29 2.00
N ILE A 119 -7.70 -8.25 2.58
CA ILE A 119 -7.91 -7.73 3.92
C ILE A 119 -7.49 -8.80 4.93
N PHE A 120 -6.29 -8.65 5.46
CA PHE A 120 -5.70 -9.63 6.37
C PHE A 120 -6.24 -9.47 7.81
N ARG A 121 -6.50 -8.22 8.24
CA ARG A 121 -7.10 -7.89 9.53
C ARG A 121 -8.02 -6.69 9.41
N GLY A 122 -9.12 -6.70 10.15
CA GLY A 122 -10.04 -5.57 10.29
C GLY A 122 -10.91 -5.32 9.07
N ASN A 123 -11.43 -4.10 8.97
CA ASN A 123 -12.30 -3.65 7.89
C ASN A 123 -11.72 -2.38 7.27
N LEU A 124 -11.68 -2.32 5.95
CA LEU A 124 -11.21 -1.18 5.19
C LEU A 124 -12.40 -0.47 4.55
N VAL A 125 -12.53 0.82 4.82
CA VAL A 125 -13.53 1.69 4.18
C VAL A 125 -12.83 2.60 3.20
N ALA A 126 -13.28 2.62 1.96
CA ALA A 126 -12.71 3.44 0.90
C ALA A 126 -13.79 4.19 0.13
N GLU A 127 -13.41 5.35 -0.40
CA GLU A 127 -14.23 6.15 -1.30
C GLU A 127 -13.54 6.25 -2.65
N THR A 128 -14.33 6.20 -3.72
CA THR A 128 -13.84 6.39 -5.10
C THR A 128 -14.42 7.65 -5.71
N PHE A 129 -13.65 8.24 -6.63
CA PHE A 129 -13.97 9.54 -7.22
C PHE A 129 -13.72 9.54 -8.73
N SER A 130 -14.35 10.49 -9.42
CA SER A 130 -14.01 10.90 -10.79
C SER A 130 -13.77 12.41 -10.84
N GLU A 131 -12.89 12.85 -11.72
CA GLU A 131 -12.77 14.28 -12.03
C GLU A 131 -14.02 14.75 -12.79
N THR A 132 -14.54 15.93 -12.43
CA THR A 132 -15.63 16.54 -13.20
C THR A 132 -15.10 17.25 -14.44
N GLN A 133 -15.87 17.20 -15.53
CA GLN A 133 -15.54 17.90 -16.77
C GLN A 133 -15.92 19.40 -16.72
N SER A 134 -16.79 19.79 -15.83
CA SER A 134 -17.27 21.16 -15.67
C SER A 134 -17.22 21.63 -14.23
N PHE A 135 -16.69 22.84 -14.02
CA PHE A 135 -16.63 23.45 -12.69
C PHE A 135 -17.98 24.01 -12.26
N SER A 136 -18.29 23.82 -10.97
CA SER A 136 -19.47 24.40 -10.30
C SER A 136 -19.01 25.18 -9.07
N ILE A 137 -19.63 26.34 -8.81
CA ILE A 137 -19.36 27.16 -7.63
C ILE A 137 -19.73 26.43 -6.34
N GLU A 138 -20.71 25.55 -6.39
CA GLU A 138 -21.22 24.82 -5.23
C GLU A 138 -20.33 23.63 -4.82
N LYS A 139 -19.44 23.20 -5.71
CA LYS A 139 -18.57 22.04 -5.46
C LYS A 139 -17.22 22.43 -4.87
N LYS A 140 -16.76 21.59 -3.94
CA LYS A 140 -15.42 21.72 -3.39
C LYS A 140 -14.36 21.64 -4.49
N THR A 141 -13.45 22.60 -4.50
CA THR A 141 -12.33 22.65 -5.44
C THR A 141 -11.05 22.23 -4.76
N PHE A 142 -10.35 21.28 -5.36
CA PHE A 142 -9.07 20.75 -4.93
C PHE A 142 -7.92 21.32 -5.77
N ASN A 143 -6.75 21.32 -5.21
CA ASN A 143 -5.52 21.45 -5.97
C ASN A 143 -5.07 20.03 -6.38
N LYS A 144 -4.89 19.81 -7.66
CA LYS A 144 -4.30 18.59 -8.19
C LYS A 144 -2.80 18.75 -8.28
N TYR A 145 -2.09 17.82 -7.66
CA TYR A 145 -0.63 17.78 -7.69
C TYR A 145 -0.15 16.52 -8.39
N ILE A 146 0.97 16.64 -9.10
CA ILE A 146 1.75 15.51 -9.59
C ILE A 146 2.80 15.18 -8.54
N TYR A 147 2.76 13.93 -8.08
CA TYR A 147 3.74 13.38 -7.17
C TYR A 147 4.62 12.37 -7.90
N THR A 148 5.90 12.69 -8.05
CA THR A 148 6.88 11.85 -8.72
C THR A 148 7.97 11.45 -7.73
N PRO A 149 8.22 10.16 -7.51
CA PRO A 149 9.34 9.73 -6.68
C PRO A 149 10.64 9.95 -7.43
N SER A 150 11.71 10.21 -6.68
CA SER A 150 13.05 10.28 -7.23
C SER A 150 13.46 8.98 -7.93
N THR A 151 14.19 9.12 -9.00
CA THR A 151 14.87 8.00 -9.68
C THR A 151 16.22 7.67 -9.07
N THR A 152 16.81 8.59 -8.31
CA THR A 152 18.20 8.52 -7.82
C THR A 152 18.35 8.74 -6.32
N GLY A 153 17.28 8.61 -5.54
CA GLY A 153 17.31 8.83 -4.09
C GLY A 153 15.90 8.85 -3.49
N ASN A 154 15.81 9.27 -2.24
CA ASN A 154 14.54 9.32 -1.50
C ASN A 154 13.81 10.68 -1.66
N ILE A 155 14.19 11.49 -2.64
CA ILE A 155 13.59 12.80 -2.88
C ILE A 155 12.37 12.62 -3.78
N HIS A 156 11.20 12.96 -3.25
CA HIS A 156 9.97 13.00 -4.02
C HIS A 156 9.70 14.45 -4.45
N THR A 157 9.21 14.64 -5.66
CA THR A 157 8.74 15.96 -6.11
C THR A 157 7.23 16.00 -6.08
N CYS A 158 6.67 17.08 -5.55
CA CYS A 158 5.25 17.38 -5.58
C CYS A 158 5.06 18.73 -6.26
N SER A 159 4.40 18.76 -7.42
CA SER A 159 4.18 19.98 -8.19
C SER A 159 2.70 20.19 -8.44
N PHE A 160 2.23 21.43 -8.20
CA PHE A 160 0.89 21.84 -8.56
C PHE A 160 0.69 21.73 -10.06
N GLN A 161 -0.41 21.15 -10.49
CA GLN A 161 -0.79 21.00 -11.88
C GLN A 161 -1.94 21.94 -12.26
N GLU A 162 -3.08 21.78 -11.58
CA GLU A 162 -4.31 22.50 -11.90
C GLU A 162 -5.31 22.47 -10.73
N LYS A 163 -6.37 23.23 -10.85
CA LYS A 163 -7.56 23.08 -9.99
C LYS A 163 -8.42 21.95 -10.53
N ALA A 164 -8.98 21.15 -9.64
CA ALA A 164 -9.86 20.04 -9.99
C ALA A 164 -11.10 20.01 -9.08
N GLN A 165 -12.20 19.51 -9.58
CA GLN A 165 -13.38 19.15 -8.77
C GLN A 165 -13.64 17.66 -8.92
N LEU A 166 -14.03 17.02 -7.83
CA LEU A 166 -14.26 15.60 -7.78
C LEU A 166 -15.73 15.29 -7.51
N ASN A 167 -16.24 14.29 -8.22
CA ASN A 167 -17.51 13.66 -7.90
C ASN A 167 -17.21 12.37 -7.15
N LYS A 168 -17.80 12.20 -5.96
CA LYS A 168 -17.77 10.92 -5.26
C LYS A 168 -18.66 9.93 -6.05
N LEU A 169 -18.09 8.79 -6.40
CA LEU A 169 -18.78 7.74 -7.16
C LEU A 169 -19.39 6.69 -6.26
N ALA A 170 -18.61 6.19 -5.31
CA ALA A 170 -19.03 5.12 -4.42
C ALA A 170 -18.27 5.11 -3.11
N ASP A 171 -18.92 4.55 -2.09
CA ASP A 171 -18.29 4.02 -0.87
C ASP A 171 -18.17 2.51 -1.02
N SER A 172 -17.09 1.95 -0.48
CA SER A 172 -16.89 0.52 -0.40
C SER A 172 -16.36 0.14 0.98
N THR A 173 -16.89 -0.95 1.52
CA THR A 173 -16.35 -1.57 2.72
C THR A 173 -15.86 -2.96 2.35
N GLN A 174 -14.60 -3.21 2.63
CA GLN A 174 -13.98 -4.52 2.49
C GLN A 174 -13.73 -5.07 3.89
N THR A 175 -14.18 -6.29 4.14
CA THR A 175 -14.05 -6.95 5.45
C THR A 175 -12.90 -7.93 5.44
N GLN A 176 -12.48 -8.36 6.64
CA GLN A 176 -11.43 -9.37 6.77
C GLN A 176 -11.79 -10.63 5.94
N GLY A 177 -10.84 -11.06 5.11
CA GLY A 177 -11.01 -12.16 4.16
C GLY A 177 -11.33 -11.72 2.74
N ASP A 178 -11.83 -10.50 2.54
CA ASP A 178 -12.10 -9.98 1.20
C ASP A 178 -10.81 -9.74 0.41
N THR A 179 -10.92 -9.88 -0.90
CA THR A 179 -9.83 -9.59 -1.83
C THR A 179 -10.36 -8.78 -2.99
N TYR A 180 -9.66 -7.71 -3.35
CA TYR A 180 -10.08 -6.82 -4.43
C TYR A 180 -8.90 -6.39 -5.30
N TYR A 181 -9.23 -5.95 -6.51
CA TYR A 181 -8.31 -5.32 -7.46
C TYR A 181 -8.57 -3.81 -7.52
N LEU A 182 -7.52 -3.01 -7.55
CA LEU A 182 -7.61 -1.58 -7.79
C LEU A 182 -6.72 -1.19 -8.97
N LYS A 183 -7.36 -0.62 -10.00
CA LYS A 183 -6.66 -0.14 -11.20
C LYS A 183 -5.86 1.12 -10.86
N PHE A 184 -4.67 1.28 -11.45
CA PHE A 184 -3.72 2.37 -11.17
C PHE A 184 -4.32 3.78 -11.27
N ASN A 185 -5.27 4.01 -12.17
CA ASN A 185 -5.88 5.32 -12.41
C ASN A 185 -7.15 5.60 -11.59
N THR A 186 -7.59 4.66 -10.77
CA THR A 186 -8.74 4.87 -9.88
C THR A 186 -8.39 5.92 -8.84
N ILE A 187 -9.12 7.02 -8.83
CA ILE A 187 -9.00 8.08 -7.80
C ILE A 187 -9.77 7.60 -6.57
N HIS A 188 -9.07 7.49 -5.45
CA HIS A 188 -9.67 6.98 -4.23
C HIS A 188 -9.01 7.57 -2.97
N ARG A 189 -9.66 7.33 -1.83
CA ARG A 189 -9.04 7.44 -0.50
C ARG A 189 -9.48 6.30 0.39
N ILE A 190 -8.68 6.00 1.39
CA ILE A 190 -9.08 5.14 2.50
C ILE A 190 -9.46 6.06 3.65
N LEU A 191 -10.62 5.82 4.24
CA LEU A 191 -11.00 6.47 5.48
C LEU A 191 -10.17 5.84 6.60
N LEU A 192 -9.42 6.69 7.31
CA LEU A 192 -8.55 6.22 8.38
C LEU A 192 -9.39 5.52 9.46
N PRO A 193 -9.00 4.32 9.90
CA PRO A 193 -9.71 3.63 10.97
C PRO A 193 -9.58 4.42 12.29
N GLU A 194 -10.48 4.16 13.21
CA GLU A 194 -10.37 4.71 14.56
C GLU A 194 -9.07 4.24 15.25
N ASN A 195 -8.57 5.06 16.17
CA ASN A 195 -7.39 4.71 16.96
C ASN A 195 -7.59 3.39 17.71
N GLY A 196 -6.59 2.52 17.64
CA GLY A 196 -6.62 1.21 18.28
C GLY A 196 -7.24 0.09 17.44
N VAL A 197 -7.82 0.39 16.28
CA VAL A 197 -8.29 -0.63 15.34
C VAL A 197 -7.10 -1.26 14.63
N ASN A 198 -7.06 -2.61 14.61
CA ASN A 198 -6.06 -3.35 13.86
C ASN A 198 -6.55 -3.58 12.42
N LEU A 199 -6.18 -2.70 11.51
CA LEU A 199 -6.41 -2.88 10.07
C LEU A 199 -5.08 -3.20 9.39
N CYS A 200 -5.04 -4.31 8.67
CA CYS A 200 -3.88 -4.70 7.87
C CYS A 200 -4.32 -5.32 6.55
N THR A 201 -3.69 -4.89 5.45
CA THR A 201 -3.90 -5.48 4.13
C THR A 201 -2.61 -6.12 3.61
N PHE A 202 -2.76 -7.22 2.89
CA PHE A 202 -1.70 -7.94 2.20
C PHE A 202 -1.80 -7.61 0.71
N VAL A 203 -0.81 -6.90 0.17
CA VAL A 203 -0.90 -6.22 -1.12
C VAL A 203 0.13 -6.75 -2.10
N LEU A 204 -0.35 -7.26 -3.23
CA LEU A 204 0.45 -7.53 -4.42
C LEU A 204 0.42 -6.29 -5.32
N ARG A 205 1.50 -5.53 -5.34
CA ARG A 205 1.69 -4.40 -6.26
C ARG A 205 2.15 -4.91 -7.62
N GLY A 206 1.43 -4.54 -8.67
CA GLY A 206 1.80 -4.85 -10.05
C GLY A 206 2.96 -4.01 -10.61
N PRO A 207 3.32 -4.26 -11.87
CA PRO A 207 4.26 -3.46 -12.63
C PRO A 207 3.88 -1.98 -12.64
N ARG A 208 4.88 -1.11 -12.81
CA ARG A 208 4.63 0.32 -12.95
C ARG A 208 4.02 0.61 -14.33
N GLU A 209 2.85 1.26 -14.34
CA GLU A 209 2.08 1.60 -15.55
C GLU A 209 2.22 3.08 -15.94
N ARG A 210 2.68 3.94 -15.00
CA ARG A 210 2.99 5.35 -15.25
C ARG A 210 4.03 5.87 -14.25
N GLU A 211 4.61 7.04 -14.55
CA GLU A 211 5.73 7.58 -13.78
C GLU A 211 5.31 8.35 -12.52
N HIS A 212 4.09 8.89 -12.47
CA HIS A 212 3.63 9.76 -11.39
C HIS A 212 2.29 9.32 -10.80
N THR A 213 1.96 9.88 -9.66
CA THR A 213 0.67 9.77 -8.97
C THR A 213 0.03 11.15 -8.94
N ASN A 214 -1.29 11.23 -9.08
CA ASN A 214 -2.02 12.46 -8.78
C ASN A 214 -2.52 12.42 -7.35
N THR A 215 -2.39 13.54 -6.63
CA THR A 215 -2.99 13.77 -5.33
C THR A 215 -3.87 15.01 -5.37
N TYR A 216 -4.95 15.00 -4.58
CA TYR A 216 -5.97 16.06 -4.59
C TYR A 216 -6.16 16.55 -3.17
N ASN A 217 -5.75 17.80 -2.91
CA ASN A 217 -5.84 18.41 -1.59
C ASN A 217 -6.30 19.86 -1.70
N THR A 218 -6.97 20.38 -0.69
CA THR A 218 -7.30 21.81 -0.61
C THR A 218 -6.13 22.66 -0.14
N PHE A 219 -5.11 22.05 0.45
CA PHE A 219 -3.87 22.68 0.91
C PHE A 219 -2.64 22.11 0.16
N TYR A 220 -1.51 22.76 0.26
CA TYR A 220 -0.26 22.24 -0.27
C TYR A 220 0.19 21.04 0.57
N PRO A 221 0.45 19.88 -0.03
CA PRO A 221 0.91 18.74 0.72
C PRO A 221 2.34 18.98 1.22
N ASP A 222 2.46 19.32 2.47
CA ASP A 222 3.74 19.68 3.13
C ASP A 222 4.64 18.43 3.36
N ARG A 223 4.16 17.26 3.02
CA ARG A 223 4.82 16.01 3.33
C ARG A 223 5.66 15.48 2.17
N GLY A 224 6.94 15.26 2.45
CA GLY A 224 7.82 14.51 1.58
C GLY A 224 8.52 15.31 0.49
N ILE A 225 8.40 16.63 0.47
CA ILE A 225 9.23 17.48 -0.37
C ILE A 225 10.60 17.56 0.27
N ASN A 226 11.59 16.91 -0.35
CA ASN A 226 13.00 16.96 0.06
C ASN A 226 13.34 16.26 1.40
N SER A 227 12.49 15.42 1.96
CA SER A 227 12.84 14.63 3.14
C SER A 227 13.07 13.17 2.79
N ASN A 228 14.17 12.62 3.28
CA ASN A 228 14.36 11.17 3.31
C ASN A 228 13.31 10.57 4.23
N VAL A 229 12.46 9.70 3.69
CA VAL A 229 11.55 8.92 4.52
C VAL A 229 12.39 7.98 5.38
N PRO A 230 12.35 8.10 6.72
CA PRO A 230 13.14 7.24 7.58
C PRO A 230 12.64 5.79 7.46
N MET A 231 13.57 4.86 7.24
CA MET A 231 13.25 3.44 7.28
C MET A 231 13.05 2.99 8.73
N MET A 232 12.27 1.94 8.91
CA MET A 232 12.02 1.37 10.24
C MET A 232 13.30 0.79 10.83
N LYS A 233 13.41 0.88 12.15
CA LYS A 233 14.38 0.09 12.89
C LYS A 233 13.85 -1.32 13.13
N PRO A 234 14.71 -2.33 13.32
CA PRO A 234 14.26 -3.71 13.57
C PRO A 234 13.29 -3.85 14.75
N ASP A 235 13.56 -3.18 15.86
CA ASP A 235 12.69 -3.16 17.05
C ASP A 235 11.30 -2.56 16.78
N GLN A 236 11.24 -1.51 15.98
CA GLN A 236 9.98 -0.90 15.54
C GLN A 236 9.18 -1.86 14.66
N LEU A 237 9.84 -2.51 13.68
CA LEU A 237 9.19 -3.48 12.80
C LEU A 237 8.69 -4.69 13.61
N GLU A 238 9.50 -5.21 14.54
CA GLU A 238 9.13 -6.33 15.40
C GLU A 238 7.84 -6.03 16.18
N GLY A 239 7.77 -4.87 16.84
CA GLY A 239 6.57 -4.44 17.58
C GLY A 239 5.32 -4.34 16.68
N LYS A 240 5.49 -3.81 15.46
CA LYS A 240 4.38 -3.70 14.49
C LYS A 240 3.91 -5.07 14.00
N LEU A 241 4.82 -5.99 13.69
CA LEU A 241 4.48 -7.34 13.25
C LEU A 241 3.77 -8.15 14.34
N LYS A 242 4.23 -8.07 15.60
CA LYS A 242 3.55 -8.67 16.75
C LYS A 242 2.12 -8.13 16.89
N LYS A 243 1.95 -6.81 16.75
CA LYS A 243 0.63 -6.17 16.79
C LYS A 243 -0.30 -6.66 15.67
N ILE A 244 0.21 -6.84 14.45
CA ILE A 244 -0.57 -7.39 13.33
C ILE A 244 -1.04 -8.82 13.62
N LEU A 245 -0.21 -9.64 14.25
CA LEU A 245 -0.60 -11.00 14.67
C LEU A 245 -1.62 -11.02 15.81
N GLY A 246 -1.77 -9.92 16.55
CA GLY A 246 -2.57 -9.88 17.77
C GLY A 246 -1.82 -10.37 19.01
N ASP A 247 -0.52 -10.60 18.90
CA ASP A 247 0.35 -10.97 20.01
C ASP A 247 0.66 -9.70 20.84
N TYR A 248 -0.26 -9.34 21.73
CA TYR A 248 0.00 -8.33 22.74
C TYR A 248 0.78 -8.99 23.89
N ALA A 249 2.01 -8.53 24.11
CA ALA A 249 2.71 -8.77 25.36
C ALA A 249 2.20 -7.82 26.43
#